data_ed2b2a7c01afffc125c71274955b2aff
#
_entry.id   ed2b2a7c01afffc125c71274955b2aff
#
_cell.length_a   1.000
_cell.length_b   1.000
_cell.length_c   1.000
_cell.angle_alpha   90.00
_cell.angle_beta   90.00
_cell.angle_gamma   90.00
#
_symmetry.space_group_name_H-M   'P 1'
#
loop_
_entity.id
_entity.type
_entity.pdbx_description
1 polymer ?
#
loop_
_entity_poly.entity_id
_entity_poly.type
_entity_poly.pdbx_seq_one_letter_code
_entity_poly.pdbx_strand_id
1 'polypeptide(L)'
;MVNLGQPNIDLSRFLNESPVHEIDGQKVDAMSLINSVSMISMKLDSTNVEHVKYLTTEGLSKKQRLEFIKKIRDDLGSDLFELSTCNRVLYVGFGVDCDKLESSVLASTSLDSAPFDRFTGIDVWRHLVKVCSGLDSFMIGELQVMSQFRGSVAWHRKHGLTSDINGSFFDHVISANRVIRKEFGFNKTTESMLNLATTALEEVVSKNPHSVSVVLGFGEMGCKAVEVLLDLGQTDITVISRSPEESASRNPEVAAKVSIITFDEWKALAHQPSLIISTIRNTTATYNSSNPIPTTAPAKVMDFSWPPSIDSTGVDANQDLMGMVHWIKIAHKLGVEWDYSSTIEKSELMITDIQQRFMSALTDRTQAKFRSFMYQTLESLSKQWVEYEHAVESEAQLEAFSREIATWLCNQDGPFATGELDNMVLSTDRPINPTLLKRVASDVTETIIRINEKSTLSEVTH
;
A
#
# COMPACT_ATOMS: atom_id res chain seq x y z
N MET A 1 -50.18 23.30 -2.43
CA MET A 1 -49.28 22.20 -2.09
C MET A 1 -48.29 22.76 -1.09
N VAL A 2 -48.44 22.38 0.17
CA VAL A 2 -47.47 22.75 1.21
C VAL A 2 -46.20 21.97 0.93
N ASN A 3 -45.11 22.69 0.64
CA ASN A 3 -43.79 22.12 0.49
C ASN A 3 -43.37 21.69 1.91
N LEU A 4 -43.62 20.45 2.26
CA LEU A 4 -43.09 19.84 3.47
C LEU A 4 -41.60 19.75 3.22
N GLY A 5 -40.85 20.71 3.74
CA GLY A 5 -39.37 20.71 3.65
C GLY A 5 -38.83 19.38 4.12
N GLN A 6 -37.84 18.86 3.36
CA GLN A 6 -37.11 17.68 3.78
C GLN A 6 -36.57 17.92 5.20
N PRO A 7 -36.65 16.94 6.10
CA PRO A 7 -36.16 17.12 7.47
C PRO A 7 -34.68 17.45 7.45
N ASN A 8 -34.33 18.54 8.10
CA ASN A 8 -32.93 18.87 8.34
C ASN A 8 -32.39 17.99 9.49
N ILE A 9 -31.25 17.39 9.25
CA ILE A 9 -30.51 16.60 10.22
C ILE A 9 -29.43 17.50 10.80
N ASP A 10 -29.41 17.64 12.12
CA ASP A 10 -28.35 18.37 12.83
C ASP A 10 -27.62 17.41 13.77
N LEU A 11 -26.43 17.02 13.37
CA LEU A 11 -25.57 16.12 14.15
C LEU A 11 -24.65 16.90 15.10
N SER A 12 -24.63 18.23 15.06
CA SER A 12 -23.77 19.07 15.92
C SER A 12 -24.07 18.89 17.42
N ARG A 13 -25.31 18.50 17.75
CA ARG A 13 -25.74 18.21 19.12
C ARG A 13 -24.95 17.07 19.78
N PHE A 14 -24.52 16.07 19.00
CA PHE A 14 -23.71 14.95 19.50
C PHE A 14 -22.28 15.31 19.78
N LEU A 15 -21.83 16.47 19.31
CA LEU A 15 -20.50 16.99 19.57
C LEU A 15 -20.34 17.47 21.01
N ASN A 16 -21.45 17.82 21.68
CA ASN A 16 -21.45 18.43 23.00
C ASN A 16 -21.69 17.45 24.19
N GLU A 17 -22.16 16.21 23.93
CA GLU A 17 -22.64 15.31 24.99
C GLU A 17 -21.98 13.94 25.01
N SER A 18 -20.74 13.78 25.36
CA SER A 18 -20.22 12.43 25.36
C SER A 18 -19.41 11.99 26.58
N PRO A 19 -19.60 10.74 27.06
CA PRO A 19 -18.79 10.18 28.14
C PRO A 19 -17.36 9.84 27.68
N VAL A 20 -16.43 9.87 28.60
CA VAL A 20 -15.02 9.50 28.40
C VAL A 20 -14.92 8.01 28.11
N HIS A 21 -14.25 7.59 27.03
CA HIS A 21 -13.89 6.21 26.85
C HIS A 21 -12.82 5.80 27.85
N GLU A 22 -13.11 4.80 28.65
CA GLU A 22 -12.11 4.05 29.43
C GLU A 22 -11.74 2.81 28.62
N ILE A 23 -10.45 2.64 28.31
CA ILE A 23 -9.89 1.40 27.82
C ILE A 23 -8.95 0.93 28.91
N ASP A 24 -9.23 -0.24 29.50
CA ASP A 24 -8.45 -0.84 30.60
C ASP A 24 -8.18 0.12 31.78
N GLY A 25 -9.17 0.97 32.13
CA GLY A 25 -9.05 1.93 33.24
C GLY A 25 -8.20 3.15 32.96
N GLN A 26 -7.70 3.34 31.75
CA GLN A 26 -6.96 4.54 31.31
C GLN A 26 -7.82 5.41 30.40
N LYS A 27 -7.86 6.70 30.72
CA LYS A 27 -8.45 7.73 29.84
C LYS A 27 -7.48 7.99 28.69
N VAL A 28 -7.73 7.36 27.54
CA VAL A 28 -6.90 7.57 26.34
C VAL A 28 -7.36 8.85 25.66
N ASP A 29 -6.52 9.86 25.68
CA ASP A 29 -6.62 11.07 24.89
C ASP A 29 -6.08 10.79 23.47
N ALA A 30 -6.79 11.24 22.44
CA ALA A 30 -6.36 11.07 21.05
C ALA A 30 -4.99 11.73 20.76
N MET A 31 -4.62 12.79 21.51
CA MET A 31 -3.29 13.38 21.44
C MET A 31 -2.23 12.48 22.08
N SER A 32 -2.55 11.77 23.16
CA SER A 32 -1.61 10.80 23.75
C SER A 32 -1.35 9.63 22.82
N LEU A 33 -2.34 9.20 22.04
CA LEU A 33 -2.15 8.19 21.00
C LEU A 33 -1.13 8.64 19.95
N ILE A 34 -1.31 9.85 19.38
CA ILE A 34 -0.34 10.41 18.43
C ILE A 34 1.04 10.54 19.05
N ASN A 35 1.14 11.08 20.27
CA ASN A 35 2.43 11.29 20.93
C ASN A 35 3.14 9.96 21.29
N SER A 36 2.40 8.86 21.36
CA SER A 36 2.94 7.53 21.66
C SER A 36 3.30 6.69 20.43
N VAL A 37 3.04 7.20 19.20
CA VAL A 37 3.41 6.49 17.97
C VAL A 37 4.88 6.70 17.66
N SER A 38 5.58 5.62 17.38
CA SER A 38 6.95 5.62 16.88
C SER A 38 7.07 4.85 15.58
N MET A 39 8.05 5.22 14.77
CA MET A 39 8.34 4.53 13.51
C MET A 39 9.84 4.50 13.27
N ILE A 40 10.30 3.35 12.78
CA ILE A 40 11.60 3.21 12.16
C ILE A 40 11.40 2.88 10.68
N SER A 41 12.17 3.51 9.82
CA SER A 41 12.06 3.36 8.38
C SER A 41 13.43 3.29 7.74
N MET A 42 13.54 2.52 6.68
CA MET A 42 14.73 2.48 5.84
C MET A 42 14.30 2.50 4.39
N LYS A 43 14.62 3.59 3.69
CA LYS A 43 14.47 3.68 2.25
C LYS A 43 15.69 3.05 1.60
N LEU A 44 15.45 2.18 0.61
CA LEU A 44 16.51 1.50 -0.10
C LEU A 44 17.41 2.50 -0.85
N ASP A 45 18.69 2.41 -0.63
CA ASP A 45 19.72 3.13 -1.38
C ASP A 45 20.93 2.23 -1.66
N SER A 46 21.94 2.77 -2.36
CA SER A 46 23.12 2.00 -2.75
C SER A 46 23.99 1.55 -1.56
N THR A 47 23.78 2.07 -0.36
CA THR A 47 24.62 1.81 0.83
C THR A 47 23.95 0.83 1.80
N ASN A 48 22.63 0.71 1.77
CA ASN A 48 21.85 -0.07 2.76
C ASN A 48 21.15 -1.32 2.19
N VAL A 49 21.40 -1.68 0.93
CA VAL A 49 20.79 -2.83 0.24
C VAL A 49 20.86 -4.10 1.09
N GLU A 50 22.01 -4.39 1.68
CA GLU A 50 22.21 -5.59 2.50
C GLU A 50 21.34 -5.56 3.78
N HIS A 51 21.22 -4.40 4.45
CA HIS A 51 20.36 -4.26 5.64
C HIS A 51 18.89 -4.46 5.29
N VAL A 52 18.40 -3.77 4.25
CA VAL A 52 16.98 -3.88 3.83
C VAL A 52 16.63 -5.31 3.44
N LYS A 53 17.54 -6.07 2.84
CA LYS A 53 17.36 -7.47 2.47
C LYS A 53 17.00 -8.37 3.67
N TYR A 54 17.59 -8.14 4.84
CA TYR A 54 17.31 -8.90 6.07
C TYR A 54 16.08 -8.40 6.84
N LEU A 55 15.67 -7.16 6.58
CA LEU A 55 14.54 -6.51 7.27
C LEU A 55 13.22 -6.64 6.51
N THR A 56 13.28 -6.81 5.19
CA THR A 56 12.07 -6.86 4.35
C THR A 56 11.30 -8.16 4.50
N THR A 57 9.97 -8.07 4.47
CA THR A 57 9.09 -9.25 4.37
C THR A 57 8.72 -9.59 2.92
N GLU A 58 9.20 -8.84 1.93
CA GLU A 58 9.05 -9.17 0.52
C GLU A 58 9.70 -10.53 0.22
N GLY A 59 9.01 -11.35 -0.56
CA GLY A 59 9.46 -12.72 -0.87
C GLY A 59 9.09 -13.78 0.17
N LEU A 60 8.72 -13.42 1.41
CA LEU A 60 8.22 -14.38 2.40
C LEU A 60 6.85 -14.93 2.00
N SER A 61 6.61 -16.18 2.28
CA SER A 61 5.25 -16.74 2.21
C SER A 61 4.34 -16.06 3.25
N LYS A 62 3.02 -16.06 3.01
CA LYS A 62 2.03 -15.47 3.95
C LYS A 62 2.20 -16.00 5.38
N LYS A 63 2.53 -17.27 5.56
CA LYS A 63 2.75 -17.88 6.86
C LYS A 63 4.02 -17.36 7.52
N GLN A 64 5.14 -17.34 6.81
CA GLN A 64 6.42 -16.85 7.32
C GLN A 64 6.35 -15.36 7.68
N ARG A 65 5.71 -14.54 6.84
CA ARG A 65 5.48 -13.12 7.16
C ARG A 65 4.70 -12.96 8.48
N LEU A 66 3.61 -13.72 8.64
CA LEU A 66 2.80 -13.64 9.85
C LEU A 66 3.59 -14.06 11.10
N GLU A 67 4.36 -15.14 11.00
CA GLU A 67 5.21 -15.62 12.10
C GLU A 67 6.28 -14.58 12.47
N PHE A 68 6.93 -13.98 11.48
CA PHE A 68 7.95 -12.96 11.68
C PHE A 68 7.37 -11.71 12.38
N ILE A 69 6.25 -11.16 11.86
CA ILE A 69 5.64 -9.95 12.43
C ILE A 69 5.05 -10.22 13.83
N LYS A 70 4.44 -11.40 14.04
CA LYS A 70 3.96 -11.79 15.38
C LYS A 70 5.09 -11.86 16.40
N LYS A 71 6.24 -12.42 16.03
CA LYS A 71 7.40 -12.48 16.91
C LYS A 71 7.84 -11.09 17.39
N ILE A 72 7.90 -10.11 16.47
CA ILE A 72 8.23 -8.72 16.83
C ILE A 72 7.16 -8.11 17.73
N ARG A 73 5.87 -8.27 17.36
CA ARG A 73 4.75 -7.74 18.15
C ARG A 73 4.71 -8.30 19.56
N ASP A 74 4.94 -9.60 19.70
CA ASP A 74 4.91 -10.28 21.01
C ASP A 74 6.09 -9.83 21.91
N ASP A 75 7.26 -9.57 21.33
CA ASP A 75 8.40 -8.98 22.04
C ASP A 75 8.15 -7.52 22.42
N LEU A 76 7.50 -6.74 21.55
CA LEU A 76 7.09 -5.36 21.86
C LEU A 76 6.03 -5.30 22.96
N GLY A 77 5.12 -6.28 23.02
CA GLY A 77 3.94 -6.25 23.89
C GLY A 77 2.91 -5.19 23.50
N SER A 78 2.93 -4.72 22.25
CA SER A 78 2.05 -3.66 21.73
C SER A 78 1.70 -3.87 20.27
N ASP A 79 0.76 -3.08 19.75
CA ASP A 79 0.38 -3.11 18.34
C ASP A 79 1.56 -2.76 17.44
N LEU A 80 1.66 -3.46 16.32
CA LEU A 80 2.70 -3.31 15.32
C LEU A 80 2.10 -3.27 13.92
N PHE A 81 2.59 -2.34 13.11
CA PHE A 81 2.34 -2.30 11.68
C PHE A 81 3.67 -2.37 10.92
N GLU A 82 3.69 -3.13 9.85
CA GLU A 82 4.85 -3.27 8.97
C GLU A 82 4.45 -3.02 7.52
N LEU A 83 5.30 -2.33 6.79
CA LEU A 83 5.21 -2.19 5.34
C LEU A 83 6.57 -2.46 4.71
N SER A 84 6.65 -3.52 3.92
CA SER A 84 7.77 -3.78 3.02
C SER A 84 7.31 -3.56 1.58
N THR A 85 8.15 -2.89 0.81
CA THR A 85 7.97 -2.65 -0.62
C THR A 85 9.32 -2.85 -1.33
N CYS A 86 9.34 -2.77 -2.66
CA CYS A 86 10.59 -2.87 -3.42
C CYS A 86 11.60 -1.77 -3.11
N ASN A 87 11.20 -0.66 -2.46
CA ASN A 87 12.09 0.47 -2.20
C ASN A 87 12.20 0.89 -0.74
N ARG A 88 11.51 0.21 0.19
CA ARG A 88 11.61 0.51 1.63
C ARG A 88 11.09 -0.61 2.51
N VAL A 89 11.52 -0.54 3.76
CA VAL A 89 10.90 -1.24 4.88
C VAL A 89 10.63 -0.24 5.99
N LEU A 90 9.47 -0.32 6.63
CA LEU A 90 9.13 0.48 7.79
C LEU A 90 8.31 -0.33 8.81
N TYR A 91 8.50 0.03 10.08
CA TYR A 91 7.77 -0.53 11.20
C TYR A 91 7.21 0.61 12.05
N VAL A 92 5.94 0.50 12.43
CA VAL A 92 5.25 1.47 13.30
C VAL A 92 4.80 0.76 14.55
N GLY A 93 5.23 1.27 15.70
CA GLY A 93 4.85 0.82 17.04
C GLY A 93 3.96 1.83 17.74
N PHE A 94 3.07 1.37 18.59
CA PHE A 94 2.15 2.20 19.37
C PHE A 94 2.42 2.01 20.87
N GLY A 95 2.61 3.11 21.60
CA GLY A 95 2.94 3.07 23.03
C GLY A 95 4.35 2.60 23.34
N VAL A 96 5.24 2.64 22.36
CA VAL A 96 6.67 2.27 22.48
C VAL A 96 7.54 3.34 21.84
N ASP A 97 8.76 3.49 22.32
CA ASP A 97 9.76 4.38 21.71
C ASP A 97 10.50 3.70 20.55
N CYS A 98 11.28 4.50 19.80
CA CYS A 98 12.05 4.01 18.69
C CYS A 98 13.15 3.01 19.10
N ASP A 99 13.74 3.16 20.28
CA ASP A 99 14.81 2.26 20.74
C ASP A 99 14.27 0.86 21.02
N LYS A 100 13.11 0.76 21.69
CA LYS A 100 12.43 -0.50 21.94
C LYS A 100 11.95 -1.13 20.61
N LEU A 101 11.36 -0.32 19.71
CA LEU A 101 10.90 -0.79 18.41
C LEU A 101 12.06 -1.35 17.58
N GLU A 102 13.17 -0.63 17.49
CA GLU A 102 14.36 -1.07 16.75
C GLU A 102 14.95 -2.33 17.36
N SER A 103 15.13 -2.37 18.67
CA SER A 103 15.66 -3.55 19.37
C SER A 103 14.84 -4.80 19.11
N SER A 104 13.51 -4.70 19.14
CA SER A 104 12.61 -5.83 18.87
C SER A 104 12.65 -6.29 17.42
N VAL A 105 12.78 -5.35 16.46
CA VAL A 105 12.94 -5.68 15.04
C VAL A 105 14.29 -6.37 14.82
N LEU A 106 15.39 -5.82 15.30
CA LEU A 106 16.73 -6.40 15.15
C LEU A 106 16.84 -7.79 15.80
N ALA A 107 16.28 -7.98 16.99
CA ALA A 107 16.23 -9.28 17.67
C ALA A 107 15.49 -10.37 16.85
N SER A 108 14.69 -9.98 15.88
CA SER A 108 13.98 -10.90 14.99
C SER A 108 14.72 -11.16 13.67
N THR A 109 15.84 -10.50 13.45
CA THR A 109 16.73 -10.64 12.29
C THR A 109 18.09 -11.19 12.71
N SER A 110 19.03 -11.26 11.76
CA SER A 110 20.44 -11.57 12.02
C SER A 110 21.34 -10.34 12.06
N LEU A 111 20.75 -9.14 12.18
CA LEU A 111 21.49 -7.89 12.19
C LEU A 111 21.72 -7.40 13.63
N ASP A 112 22.94 -6.96 13.90
CA ASP A 112 23.29 -6.32 15.18
C ASP A 112 22.86 -4.85 15.22
N SER A 113 22.83 -4.19 14.06
CA SER A 113 22.40 -2.79 13.91
C SER A 113 21.92 -2.51 12.49
N ALA A 114 21.14 -1.45 12.31
CA ALA A 114 20.73 -0.97 10.99
C ALA A 114 20.54 0.55 11.01
N PRO A 115 20.85 1.28 9.91
CA PRO A 115 20.76 2.73 9.84
C PRO A 115 19.32 3.19 9.58
N PHE A 116 18.44 3.02 10.56
CA PHE A 116 17.05 3.46 10.45
C PHE A 116 16.90 4.97 10.59
N ASP A 117 16.06 5.55 9.75
CA ASP A 117 15.44 6.83 10.03
C ASP A 117 14.37 6.63 11.11
N ARG A 118 14.32 7.53 12.09
CA ARG A 118 13.44 7.44 13.25
C ARG A 118 12.45 8.59 13.28
N PHE A 119 11.19 8.28 13.48
CA PHE A 119 10.10 9.24 13.54
C PHE A 119 9.24 8.99 14.78
N THR A 120 8.72 10.07 15.36
CA THR A 120 7.83 10.00 16.53
C THR A 120 6.65 10.93 16.36
N GLY A 121 5.53 10.59 16.98
CA GLY A 121 4.38 11.46 17.02
C GLY A 121 3.82 11.80 15.64
N ILE A 122 3.56 13.07 15.44
CA ILE A 122 2.96 13.58 14.18
C ILE A 122 3.89 13.42 12.98
N ASP A 123 5.20 13.32 13.17
CA ASP A 123 6.14 13.10 12.07
C ASP A 123 5.99 11.72 11.47
N VAL A 124 5.53 10.71 12.24
CA VAL A 124 5.13 9.40 11.72
C VAL A 124 4.00 9.56 10.72
N TRP A 125 2.94 10.31 11.08
CA TRP A 125 1.82 10.58 10.19
C TRP A 125 2.28 11.29 8.90
N ARG A 126 3.08 12.35 9.03
CA ARG A 126 3.61 13.09 7.87
C ARG A 126 4.41 12.19 6.95
N HIS A 127 5.30 11.38 7.49
CA HIS A 127 6.14 10.49 6.69
C HIS A 127 5.29 9.43 5.98
N LEU A 128 4.34 8.80 6.67
CA LEU A 128 3.43 7.83 6.06
C LEU A 128 2.57 8.45 4.95
N VAL A 129 2.11 9.68 5.11
CA VAL A 129 1.38 10.41 4.05
C VAL A 129 2.26 10.60 2.82
N LYS A 130 3.53 11.01 2.99
CA LYS A 130 4.49 11.14 1.88
C LYS A 130 4.74 9.81 1.18
N VAL A 131 4.95 8.75 1.97
CA VAL A 131 5.13 7.38 1.45
C VAL A 131 3.91 6.94 0.64
N CYS A 132 2.71 7.04 1.22
CA CYS A 132 1.47 6.58 0.60
C CYS A 132 1.10 7.36 -0.66
N SER A 133 1.41 8.65 -0.71
CA SER A 133 1.13 9.48 -1.89
C SER A 133 2.16 9.30 -3.01
N GLY A 134 3.25 8.58 -2.74
CA GLY A 134 4.33 8.39 -3.68
C GLY A 134 5.29 9.58 -3.75
N LEU A 135 5.16 10.57 -2.86
CA LEU A 135 6.06 11.73 -2.79
C LEU A 135 7.48 11.35 -2.33
N ASP A 136 7.59 10.24 -1.59
CA ASP A 136 8.88 9.70 -1.13
C ASP A 136 9.26 8.40 -1.87
N SER A 137 8.70 8.15 -3.04
CA SER A 137 9.10 7.06 -3.94
C SER A 137 10.28 7.46 -4.82
N PHE A 138 10.96 6.48 -5.44
CA PHE A 138 11.97 6.76 -6.48
C PHE A 138 11.35 7.50 -7.67
N MET A 139 10.12 7.13 -8.01
CA MET A 139 9.30 7.80 -9.01
C MET A 139 8.15 8.50 -8.29
N ILE A 140 8.13 9.84 -8.31
CA ILE A 140 7.07 10.59 -7.64
C ILE A 140 5.70 10.26 -8.23
N GLY A 141 4.74 9.99 -7.34
CA GLY A 141 3.37 9.65 -7.72
C GLY A 141 3.12 8.17 -8.00
N GLU A 142 4.07 7.28 -7.71
CA GLU A 142 3.93 5.83 -7.89
C GLU A 142 2.62 5.30 -7.25
N LEU A 143 1.80 4.60 -8.07
CA LEU A 143 0.48 4.12 -7.65
C LEU A 143 0.53 2.89 -6.74
N GLN A 144 1.54 2.03 -6.92
CA GLN A 144 1.61 0.73 -6.25
C GLN A 144 1.73 0.86 -4.74
N VAL A 145 2.48 1.86 -4.25
CA VAL A 145 2.71 2.06 -2.80
C VAL A 145 1.40 2.26 -2.03
N MET A 146 0.46 3.03 -2.59
CA MET A 146 -0.86 3.20 -1.94
C MET A 146 -1.64 1.90 -1.84
N SER A 147 -1.62 1.08 -2.90
CA SER A 147 -2.29 -0.23 -2.89
C SER A 147 -1.66 -1.18 -1.88
N GLN A 148 -0.32 -1.21 -1.85
CA GLN A 148 0.45 -2.01 -0.89
C GLN A 148 0.17 -1.57 0.56
N PHE A 149 0.13 -0.26 0.83
CA PHE A 149 -0.16 0.28 2.15
C PHE A 149 -1.58 -0.13 2.62
N ARG A 150 -2.60 0.08 1.78
CA ARG A 150 -3.98 -0.34 2.09
C ARG A 150 -4.07 -1.85 2.35
N GLY A 151 -3.45 -2.64 1.49
CA GLY A 151 -3.40 -4.08 1.64
C GLY A 151 -2.72 -4.50 2.95
N SER A 152 -1.62 -3.82 3.32
CA SER A 152 -0.92 -4.08 4.58
C SER A 152 -1.78 -3.70 5.80
N VAL A 153 -2.43 -2.53 5.79
CA VAL A 153 -3.35 -2.12 6.88
C VAL A 153 -4.47 -3.16 7.07
N ALA A 154 -5.15 -3.55 6.00
CA ALA A 154 -6.20 -4.55 6.06
C ALA A 154 -5.69 -5.92 6.57
N TRP A 155 -4.49 -6.31 6.13
CA TRP A 155 -3.86 -7.55 6.54
C TRP A 155 -3.49 -7.55 8.04
N HIS A 156 -2.92 -6.45 8.57
CA HIS A 156 -2.58 -6.33 9.99
C HIS A 156 -3.82 -6.36 10.88
N ARG A 157 -4.88 -5.66 10.51
CA ARG A 157 -6.18 -5.73 11.22
C ARG A 157 -6.73 -7.14 11.23
N LYS A 158 -6.80 -7.79 10.09
CA LYS A 158 -7.30 -9.17 9.96
C LYS A 158 -6.58 -10.18 10.85
N HIS A 159 -5.29 -9.96 11.11
CA HIS A 159 -4.47 -10.88 11.92
C HIS A 159 -4.31 -10.43 13.38
N GLY A 160 -5.04 -9.38 13.80
CA GLY A 160 -4.99 -8.86 15.18
C GLY A 160 -3.63 -8.26 15.56
N LEU A 161 -2.86 -7.79 14.57
CA LEU A 161 -1.56 -7.16 14.78
C LEU A 161 -1.69 -5.66 15.09
N THR A 162 -2.84 -5.08 14.75
CA THR A 162 -3.21 -3.68 15.00
C THR A 162 -4.64 -3.64 15.45
N SER A 163 -4.92 -3.00 16.58
CA SER A 163 -6.27 -2.76 17.12
C SER A 163 -7.04 -1.77 16.25
N ASP A 164 -8.37 -1.71 16.42
CA ASP A 164 -9.21 -0.77 15.67
C ASP A 164 -8.87 0.70 15.99
N ILE A 165 -8.50 0.99 17.24
CA ILE A 165 -8.10 2.34 17.67
C ILE A 165 -6.85 2.79 16.91
N ASN A 166 -5.80 1.98 16.94
CA ASN A 166 -4.55 2.26 16.23
C ASN A 166 -4.73 2.18 14.71
N GLY A 167 -5.62 1.31 14.25
CA GLY A 167 -6.00 1.22 12.84
C GLY A 167 -6.58 2.52 12.28
N SER A 168 -7.34 3.29 13.07
CA SER A 168 -7.92 4.58 12.66
C SER A 168 -6.85 5.60 12.25
N PHE A 169 -5.67 5.55 12.86
CA PHE A 169 -4.52 6.36 12.47
C PHE A 169 -4.15 6.17 11.00
N PHE A 170 -4.13 4.92 10.53
CA PHE A 170 -3.82 4.61 9.11
C PHE A 170 -4.96 5.01 8.17
N ASP A 171 -6.21 5.00 8.62
CA ASP A 171 -7.34 5.49 7.80
C ASP A 171 -7.21 6.98 7.51
N HIS A 172 -6.72 7.78 8.47
CA HIS A 172 -6.41 9.19 8.25
C HIS A 172 -5.26 9.38 7.24
N VAL A 173 -4.21 8.56 7.32
CA VAL A 173 -3.13 8.56 6.31
C VAL A 173 -3.68 8.26 4.92
N ILE A 174 -4.55 7.25 4.78
CA ILE A 174 -5.19 6.88 3.51
C ILE A 174 -6.08 8.02 2.99
N SER A 175 -6.81 8.69 3.88
CA SER A 175 -7.67 9.82 3.51
C SER A 175 -6.85 11.01 3.01
N ALA A 176 -5.80 11.41 3.72
CA ALA A 176 -4.87 12.46 3.33
C ALA A 176 -4.24 12.20 1.95
N ASN A 177 -3.84 10.96 1.72
CA ASN A 177 -3.28 10.53 0.45
C ASN A 177 -4.26 10.75 -0.72
N ARG A 178 -5.55 10.45 -0.57
CA ARG A 178 -6.54 10.67 -1.65
C ARG A 178 -6.60 12.13 -2.07
N VAL A 179 -6.56 13.05 -1.10
CA VAL A 179 -6.58 14.50 -1.36
C VAL A 179 -5.33 14.91 -2.15
N ILE A 180 -4.15 14.52 -1.68
CA ILE A 180 -2.87 14.85 -2.33
C ILE A 180 -2.82 14.30 -3.75
N ARG A 181 -3.14 13.03 -3.94
CA ARG A 181 -3.11 12.39 -5.27
C ARG A 181 -4.07 13.00 -6.26
N LYS A 182 -5.26 13.41 -5.80
CA LYS A 182 -6.25 14.10 -6.64
C LYS A 182 -5.72 15.46 -7.11
N GLU A 183 -5.15 16.24 -6.20
CA GLU A 183 -4.64 17.58 -6.49
C GLU A 183 -3.46 17.55 -7.47
N PHE A 184 -2.49 16.68 -7.25
CA PHE A 184 -1.32 16.57 -8.13
C PHE A 184 -1.56 15.72 -9.39
N GLY A 185 -2.75 15.17 -9.56
CA GLY A 185 -3.09 14.34 -10.72
C GLY A 185 -2.33 13.02 -10.78
N PHE A 186 -1.76 12.54 -9.68
CA PHE A 186 -1.02 11.28 -9.61
C PHE A 186 -1.84 10.03 -9.97
N ASN A 187 -3.14 10.16 -10.07
CA ASN A 187 -4.02 9.08 -10.57
C ASN A 187 -3.85 8.80 -12.06
N LYS A 188 -3.17 9.70 -12.79
CA LYS A 188 -2.92 9.59 -14.23
C LYS A 188 -1.50 9.15 -14.55
N THR A 189 -0.58 9.17 -13.57
CA THR A 189 0.81 8.78 -13.78
C THR A 189 0.92 7.27 -13.66
N THR A 190 1.39 6.64 -14.73
CA THR A 190 1.68 5.19 -14.81
C THR A 190 3.15 4.90 -14.51
N GLU A 191 3.89 5.89 -14.01
CA GLU A 191 5.31 5.77 -13.73
C GLU A 191 5.53 4.85 -12.53
N SER A 192 6.18 3.74 -12.79
CA SER A 192 6.48 2.69 -11.81
C SER A 192 7.82 2.06 -12.14
N MET A 193 8.33 1.21 -11.26
CA MET A 193 9.50 0.37 -11.55
C MET A 193 9.32 -0.39 -12.89
N LEU A 194 8.10 -0.68 -13.25
CA LEU A 194 7.76 -1.32 -14.53
C LEU A 194 8.10 -0.42 -15.73
N ASN A 195 7.82 0.88 -15.66
CA ASN A 195 8.17 1.82 -16.74
C ASN A 195 9.69 2.06 -16.80
N LEU A 196 10.35 2.13 -15.66
CA LEU A 196 11.80 2.18 -15.60
C LEU A 196 12.42 0.95 -16.26
N ALA A 197 11.88 -0.23 -15.96
CA ALA A 197 12.28 -1.48 -16.60
C ALA A 197 12.03 -1.46 -18.12
N THR A 198 10.89 -0.95 -18.56
CA THR A 198 10.54 -0.79 -19.98
C THR A 198 11.56 0.09 -20.69
N THR A 199 11.82 1.29 -20.18
CA THR A 199 12.80 2.22 -20.76
C THR A 199 14.22 1.61 -20.81
N ALA A 200 14.63 0.91 -19.76
CA ALA A 200 15.92 0.23 -19.72
C ALA A 200 16.00 -0.92 -20.73
N LEU A 201 14.92 -1.68 -20.92
CA LEU A 201 14.82 -2.72 -21.94
C LEU A 201 14.91 -2.12 -23.36
N GLU A 202 14.17 -1.05 -23.63
CA GLU A 202 14.20 -0.32 -24.90
C GLU A 202 15.63 0.13 -25.23
N GLU A 203 16.36 0.69 -24.26
CA GLU A 203 17.75 1.12 -24.46
C GLU A 203 18.69 -0.05 -24.78
N VAL A 204 18.56 -1.18 -24.06
CA VAL A 204 19.42 -2.35 -24.27
C VAL A 204 19.12 -3.04 -25.60
N VAL A 205 17.82 -3.22 -25.90
CA VAL A 205 17.38 -3.88 -27.15
C VAL A 205 17.69 -3.03 -28.38
N SER A 206 17.55 -1.71 -28.32
CA SER A 206 17.90 -0.83 -29.43
C SER A 206 19.36 -0.94 -29.87
N LYS A 207 20.24 -1.28 -28.91
CA LYS A 207 21.68 -1.53 -29.18
C LYS A 207 21.96 -2.93 -29.72
N ASN A 208 21.03 -3.89 -29.48
CA ASN A 208 21.13 -5.28 -29.91
C ASN A 208 19.80 -5.80 -30.46
N PRO A 209 19.41 -5.42 -31.69
CA PRO A 209 18.07 -5.67 -32.22
C PRO A 209 17.74 -7.15 -32.52
N HIS A 210 18.68 -8.06 -32.43
CA HIS A 210 18.51 -9.51 -32.63
C HIS A 210 19.03 -10.28 -31.41
N SER A 211 18.60 -9.89 -30.21
CA SER A 211 19.03 -10.55 -28.98
C SER A 211 18.30 -11.88 -28.78
N VAL A 212 19.05 -12.93 -28.42
CA VAL A 212 18.49 -14.11 -27.78
C VAL A 212 18.19 -13.76 -26.33
N SER A 213 16.92 -13.75 -25.97
CA SER A 213 16.46 -13.24 -24.67
C SER A 213 15.93 -14.35 -23.78
N VAL A 214 16.38 -14.38 -22.53
CA VAL A 214 15.87 -15.28 -21.49
C VAL A 214 15.19 -14.45 -20.40
N VAL A 215 13.93 -14.78 -20.07
CA VAL A 215 13.17 -14.13 -18.98
C VAL A 215 12.93 -15.13 -17.86
N LEU A 216 13.52 -14.86 -16.70
CA LEU A 216 13.42 -15.68 -15.50
C LEU A 216 12.22 -15.23 -14.66
N GLY A 217 11.18 -16.07 -14.61
CA GLY A 217 9.90 -15.80 -13.97
C GLY A 217 8.85 -15.24 -14.94
N PHE A 218 7.60 -15.71 -14.80
CA PHE A 218 6.47 -15.31 -15.64
C PHE A 218 5.30 -14.80 -14.78
N GLY A 219 5.62 -14.00 -13.75
CA GLY A 219 4.67 -13.17 -13.03
C GLY A 219 4.33 -11.89 -13.79
N GLU A 220 3.64 -10.95 -13.15
CA GLU A 220 3.23 -9.66 -13.75
C GLU A 220 4.41 -8.93 -14.43
N MET A 221 5.54 -8.78 -13.71
CA MET A 221 6.74 -8.13 -14.24
C MET A 221 7.38 -8.91 -15.40
N GLY A 222 7.42 -10.24 -15.30
CA GLY A 222 7.97 -11.09 -16.35
C GLY A 222 7.12 -11.07 -17.62
N CYS A 223 5.79 -11.11 -17.49
CA CYS A 223 4.87 -10.95 -18.62
C CYS A 223 5.07 -9.59 -19.30
N LYS A 224 5.18 -8.52 -18.51
CA LYS A 224 5.42 -7.18 -19.06
C LYS A 224 6.76 -7.05 -19.76
N ALA A 225 7.81 -7.65 -19.22
CA ALA A 225 9.12 -7.70 -19.89
C ALA A 225 9.02 -8.41 -21.24
N VAL A 226 8.30 -9.53 -21.32
CA VAL A 226 8.05 -10.26 -22.57
C VAL A 226 7.25 -9.43 -23.57
N GLU A 227 6.17 -8.76 -23.12
CA GLU A 227 5.38 -7.85 -23.98
C GLU A 227 6.27 -6.76 -24.61
N VAL A 228 7.10 -6.10 -23.79
CA VAL A 228 8.03 -5.07 -24.28
C VAL A 228 9.01 -5.63 -25.30
N LEU A 229 9.60 -6.81 -25.04
CA LEU A 229 10.49 -7.47 -25.99
C LEU A 229 9.78 -7.77 -27.32
N LEU A 230 8.55 -8.26 -27.28
CA LEU A 230 7.73 -8.54 -28.47
C LEU A 230 7.39 -7.26 -29.24
N ASP A 231 7.02 -6.19 -28.52
CA ASP A 231 6.72 -4.87 -29.10
C ASP A 231 7.98 -4.24 -29.78
N LEU A 232 9.16 -4.55 -29.26
CA LEU A 232 10.46 -4.17 -29.84
C LEU A 232 10.91 -5.11 -30.99
N GLY A 233 10.05 -6.05 -31.38
CA GLY A 233 10.31 -6.96 -32.52
C GLY A 233 11.23 -8.13 -32.20
N GLN A 234 11.49 -8.43 -30.91
CA GLN A 234 12.26 -9.61 -30.54
C GLN A 234 11.42 -10.87 -30.74
N THR A 235 12.01 -11.90 -31.35
CA THR A 235 11.31 -13.17 -31.67
C THR A 235 11.91 -14.38 -30.95
N ASP A 236 13.16 -14.29 -30.52
CA ASP A 236 13.85 -15.37 -29.81
C ASP A 236 13.82 -15.11 -28.30
N ILE A 237 12.66 -15.43 -27.69
CA ILE A 237 12.38 -15.21 -26.27
C ILE A 237 12.06 -16.55 -25.62
N THR A 238 12.87 -16.93 -24.63
CA THR A 238 12.62 -18.09 -23.79
C THR A 238 12.30 -17.65 -22.37
N VAL A 239 11.15 -18.07 -21.85
CA VAL A 239 10.72 -17.83 -20.48
C VAL A 239 11.03 -19.04 -19.60
N ILE A 240 11.60 -18.79 -18.44
CA ILE A 240 11.93 -19.84 -17.47
C ILE A 240 10.94 -19.76 -16.31
N SER A 241 10.17 -20.83 -16.09
CA SER A 241 9.18 -20.92 -15.02
C SER A 241 9.31 -22.22 -14.22
N ARG A 242 8.93 -22.16 -12.94
CA ARG A 242 8.82 -23.38 -12.09
C ARG A 242 7.65 -24.28 -12.52
N SER A 243 6.62 -23.69 -13.08
CA SER A 243 5.37 -24.34 -13.52
C SER A 243 4.97 -23.78 -14.88
N PRO A 244 5.57 -24.23 -16.00
CA PRO A 244 5.31 -23.71 -17.34
C PRO A 244 3.84 -23.70 -17.72
N GLU A 245 3.12 -24.81 -17.50
CA GLU A 245 1.70 -24.96 -17.83
C GLU A 245 0.81 -23.99 -17.07
N GLU A 246 1.03 -23.85 -15.75
CA GLU A 246 0.29 -22.91 -14.93
C GLU A 246 0.59 -21.44 -15.33
N SER A 247 1.85 -21.17 -15.64
CA SER A 247 2.29 -19.86 -16.12
C SER A 247 1.65 -19.50 -17.45
N ALA A 248 1.62 -20.43 -18.39
CA ALA A 248 0.96 -20.24 -19.69
C ALA A 248 -0.56 -20.04 -19.55
N SER A 249 -1.22 -20.77 -18.65
CA SER A 249 -2.66 -20.66 -18.43
C SER A 249 -3.08 -19.30 -17.85
N ARG A 250 -2.21 -18.66 -17.08
CA ARG A 250 -2.48 -17.32 -16.50
C ARG A 250 -2.40 -16.20 -17.53
N ASN A 251 -1.55 -16.34 -18.56
CA ASN A 251 -1.31 -15.32 -19.59
C ASN A 251 -1.22 -15.98 -20.98
N PRO A 252 -2.32 -16.55 -21.49
CA PRO A 252 -2.29 -17.39 -22.69
C PRO A 252 -1.89 -16.64 -23.95
N GLU A 253 -2.24 -15.35 -24.07
CA GLU A 253 -1.92 -14.53 -25.24
C GLU A 253 -0.41 -14.26 -25.39
N VAL A 254 0.27 -14.01 -24.29
CA VAL A 254 1.72 -13.79 -24.26
C VAL A 254 2.45 -15.13 -24.36
N ALA A 255 1.97 -16.15 -23.66
CA ALA A 255 2.55 -17.49 -23.65
C ALA A 255 2.58 -18.13 -25.05
N ALA A 256 1.56 -17.87 -25.90
CA ALA A 256 1.49 -18.40 -27.25
C ALA A 256 2.59 -17.85 -28.19
N LYS A 257 3.29 -16.80 -27.80
CA LYS A 257 4.31 -16.11 -28.62
C LYS A 257 5.74 -16.43 -28.22
N VAL A 258 5.95 -17.19 -27.14
CA VAL A 258 7.27 -17.46 -26.56
C VAL A 258 7.43 -18.91 -26.19
N SER A 259 8.66 -19.38 -26.02
CA SER A 259 8.94 -20.69 -25.44
C SER A 259 8.94 -20.59 -23.91
N ILE A 260 8.23 -21.49 -23.22
CA ILE A 260 8.24 -21.54 -21.75
C ILE A 260 8.78 -22.89 -21.32
N ILE A 261 9.88 -22.89 -20.57
CA ILE A 261 10.58 -24.10 -20.10
C ILE A 261 10.83 -24.05 -18.61
N THR A 262 11.22 -25.18 -18.04
CA THR A 262 11.61 -25.29 -16.62
C THR A 262 13.05 -24.81 -16.39
N PHE A 263 13.41 -24.60 -15.12
CA PHE A 263 14.79 -24.28 -14.73
C PHE A 263 15.77 -25.42 -15.03
N ASP A 264 15.32 -26.67 -14.94
CA ASP A 264 16.17 -27.83 -15.22
C ASP A 264 16.40 -28.00 -16.71
N GLU A 265 15.38 -27.76 -17.54
CA GLU A 265 15.52 -27.73 -19.00
C GLU A 265 16.48 -26.63 -19.44
N TRP A 266 16.37 -25.43 -18.83
CA TRP A 266 17.33 -24.34 -19.14
C TRP A 266 18.76 -24.70 -18.79
N LYS A 267 19.01 -25.37 -17.65
CA LYS A 267 20.35 -25.86 -17.29
C LYS A 267 20.90 -26.90 -18.27
N ALA A 268 20.03 -27.69 -18.88
CA ALA A 268 20.42 -28.71 -19.84
C ALA A 268 20.63 -28.16 -21.26
N LEU A 269 20.06 -27.02 -21.59
CA LEU A 269 20.18 -26.37 -22.89
C LEU A 269 21.45 -25.53 -22.93
N ALA A 270 22.29 -25.73 -23.99
CA ALA A 270 23.47 -24.88 -24.25
C ALA A 270 23.07 -23.52 -24.83
N HIS A 271 22.11 -22.83 -24.22
CA HIS A 271 21.66 -21.51 -24.65
C HIS A 271 22.76 -20.48 -24.44
N GLN A 272 22.92 -19.60 -25.43
CA GLN A 272 23.82 -18.45 -25.36
C GLN A 272 23.01 -17.14 -25.46
N PRO A 273 22.23 -16.78 -24.43
CA PRO A 273 21.48 -15.54 -24.44
C PRO A 273 22.40 -14.34 -24.40
N SER A 274 22.07 -13.31 -25.14
CA SER A 274 22.71 -12.00 -25.07
C SER A 274 21.99 -11.05 -24.08
N LEU A 275 20.76 -11.41 -23.68
CA LEU A 275 19.97 -10.70 -22.69
C LEU A 275 19.31 -11.67 -21.73
N ILE A 276 19.51 -11.48 -20.44
CA ILE A 276 18.87 -12.23 -19.36
C ILE A 276 18.11 -11.25 -18.47
N ILE A 277 16.81 -11.46 -18.28
CA ILE A 277 15.96 -10.61 -17.46
C ILE A 277 15.43 -11.44 -16.31
N SER A 278 15.71 -11.05 -15.08
CA SER A 278 15.16 -11.74 -13.91
C SER A 278 14.05 -10.93 -13.24
N THR A 279 12.95 -11.63 -12.94
CA THR A 279 11.78 -11.14 -12.20
C THR A 279 11.34 -12.15 -11.14
N ILE A 280 12.28 -13.00 -10.70
CA ILE A 280 12.02 -14.05 -9.72
C ILE A 280 11.82 -13.40 -8.35
N ARG A 281 10.76 -13.82 -7.65
CA ARG A 281 10.55 -13.44 -6.24
C ARG A 281 11.02 -14.57 -5.34
N ASN A 282 12.06 -14.31 -4.54
CA ASN A 282 12.59 -15.25 -3.56
C ASN A 282 13.22 -14.46 -2.40
N THR A 283 13.39 -15.09 -1.26
CA THR A 283 14.05 -14.49 -0.07
C THR A 283 15.57 -14.50 -0.16
N THR A 284 16.12 -15.35 -1.01
CA THR A 284 17.58 -15.47 -1.23
C THR A 284 17.86 -15.50 -2.72
N ALA A 285 19.07 -15.10 -3.10
CA ALA A 285 19.49 -15.14 -4.50
C ALA A 285 19.38 -16.57 -5.06
N THR A 286 18.64 -16.71 -6.15
CA THR A 286 18.51 -17.98 -6.89
C THR A 286 19.81 -18.34 -7.57
N TYR A 287 20.52 -17.33 -8.08
CA TYR A 287 21.82 -17.48 -8.73
C TYR A 287 22.91 -16.84 -7.88
N ASN A 288 23.92 -17.62 -7.53
CA ASN A 288 25.05 -17.26 -6.68
C ASN A 288 26.26 -18.15 -7.00
N SER A 289 27.33 -18.06 -6.22
CA SER A 289 28.56 -18.87 -6.43
C SER A 289 28.34 -20.37 -6.44
N SER A 290 27.35 -20.89 -5.69
CA SER A 290 27.02 -22.32 -5.64
C SER A 290 26.04 -22.77 -6.74
N ASN A 291 25.30 -21.85 -7.33
CA ASN A 291 24.36 -22.08 -8.41
C ASN A 291 24.44 -20.90 -9.41
N PRO A 292 25.50 -20.80 -10.23
CA PRO A 292 25.65 -19.69 -11.17
C PRO A 292 24.61 -19.78 -12.30
N ILE A 293 24.43 -18.67 -13.01
CA ILE A 293 23.64 -18.64 -14.25
C ILE A 293 24.21 -19.69 -15.21
N PRO A 294 23.36 -20.57 -15.80
CA PRO A 294 23.86 -21.73 -16.57
C PRO A 294 24.33 -21.35 -17.99
N THR A 295 25.08 -20.26 -18.11
CA THR A 295 25.74 -19.81 -19.34
C THR A 295 26.90 -18.90 -18.99
N THR A 296 27.98 -19.00 -19.77
CA THR A 296 29.14 -18.09 -19.72
C THR A 296 29.19 -17.14 -20.92
N ALA A 297 28.15 -17.16 -21.75
CA ALA A 297 28.04 -16.26 -22.88
C ALA A 297 28.02 -14.79 -22.44
N PRO A 298 28.65 -13.87 -23.19
CA PRO A 298 28.53 -12.45 -22.94
C PRO A 298 27.06 -12.01 -23.00
N ALA A 299 26.53 -11.48 -21.88
CA ALA A 299 25.12 -11.11 -21.77
C ALA A 299 24.94 -9.85 -20.92
N LYS A 300 23.91 -9.07 -21.22
CA LYS A 300 23.34 -8.11 -20.29
C LYS A 300 22.38 -8.84 -19.36
N VAL A 301 22.61 -8.74 -18.05
CA VAL A 301 21.80 -9.39 -17.02
C VAL A 301 21.05 -8.31 -16.25
N MET A 302 19.74 -8.25 -16.43
CA MET A 302 18.86 -7.25 -15.80
C MET A 302 18.06 -7.92 -14.68
N ASP A 303 18.38 -7.64 -13.43
CA ASP A 303 17.64 -8.16 -12.28
C ASP A 303 16.68 -7.08 -11.71
N PHE A 304 15.38 -7.27 -11.94
CA PHE A 304 14.30 -6.44 -11.41
C PHE A 304 13.69 -7.02 -10.13
N SER A 305 14.30 -8.08 -9.59
CA SER A 305 13.82 -8.76 -8.40
C SER A 305 14.20 -7.98 -7.14
N TRP A 306 13.29 -8.00 -6.18
CA TRP A 306 13.61 -7.57 -4.84
C TRP A 306 13.02 -8.54 -3.79
N PRO A 307 13.80 -9.09 -2.86
CA PRO A 307 15.29 -9.05 -2.83
C PRO A 307 15.94 -9.56 -4.12
N PRO A 308 17.23 -9.21 -4.40
CA PRO A 308 17.91 -9.61 -5.62
C PRO A 308 17.87 -11.13 -5.84
N SER A 309 17.53 -11.55 -7.04
CA SER A 309 17.50 -12.96 -7.41
C SER A 309 18.86 -13.47 -7.94
N ILE A 310 19.71 -12.55 -8.31
CA ILE A 310 21.04 -12.82 -8.85
C ILE A 310 22.08 -12.07 -8.01
N ASP A 311 22.96 -12.84 -7.38
CA ASP A 311 24.14 -12.31 -6.68
C ASP A 311 25.26 -12.04 -7.68
N SER A 312 26.15 -11.08 -7.39
CA SER A 312 27.30 -10.78 -8.23
C SER A 312 28.26 -11.96 -8.42
N THR A 313 28.26 -12.91 -7.49
CA THR A 313 29.02 -14.15 -7.59
C THR A 313 28.36 -15.23 -8.45
N GLY A 314 27.12 -15.03 -8.86
CA GLY A 314 26.32 -15.91 -9.71
C GLY A 314 26.40 -15.59 -11.20
N VAL A 315 27.15 -14.54 -11.58
CA VAL A 315 27.36 -14.13 -12.97
C VAL A 315 28.80 -14.38 -13.42
N ASP A 316 28.99 -14.63 -14.71
CA ASP A 316 30.33 -14.75 -15.31
C ASP A 316 30.97 -13.37 -15.51
N ALA A 317 32.31 -13.31 -15.57
CA ALA A 317 33.07 -12.07 -15.80
C ALA A 317 32.72 -11.36 -17.13
N ASN A 318 32.18 -12.10 -18.10
CA ASN A 318 31.73 -11.56 -19.39
C ASN A 318 30.28 -11.03 -19.35
N GLN A 319 29.60 -11.13 -18.21
CA GLN A 319 28.21 -10.71 -18.02
C GLN A 319 28.16 -9.39 -17.25
N ASP A 320 27.27 -8.51 -17.67
CA ASP A 320 27.07 -7.19 -17.05
C ASP A 320 25.77 -7.20 -16.25
N LEU A 321 25.90 -7.30 -14.92
CA LEU A 321 24.76 -7.35 -14.00
C LEU A 321 24.26 -5.94 -13.67
N MET A 322 23.04 -5.66 -14.07
CA MET A 322 22.25 -4.49 -13.72
C MET A 322 21.20 -4.87 -12.68
N GLY A 323 21.53 -4.77 -11.41
CA GLY A 323 20.64 -5.07 -10.30
C GLY A 323 20.05 -3.81 -9.66
N MET A 324 19.47 -3.94 -8.47
CA MET A 324 18.74 -2.87 -7.78
C MET A 324 19.55 -1.59 -7.59
N VAL A 325 20.84 -1.68 -7.28
CA VAL A 325 21.72 -0.50 -7.16
C VAL A 325 21.80 0.29 -8.48
N HIS A 326 21.80 -0.42 -9.60
CA HIS A 326 21.79 0.22 -10.93
C HIS A 326 20.45 0.95 -11.18
N TRP A 327 19.33 0.32 -10.87
CA TRP A 327 17.98 0.91 -11.03
C TRP A 327 17.78 2.13 -10.14
N ILE A 328 18.27 2.10 -8.91
CA ILE A 328 18.27 3.25 -8.00
C ILE A 328 18.98 4.44 -8.63
N LYS A 329 20.18 4.23 -9.17
CA LYS A 329 20.96 5.30 -9.82
C LYS A 329 20.24 5.91 -11.02
N ILE A 330 19.60 5.07 -11.85
CA ILE A 330 18.81 5.55 -13.00
C ILE A 330 17.60 6.34 -12.51
N ALA A 331 16.85 5.83 -11.53
CA ALA A 331 15.69 6.53 -10.97
C ALA A 331 16.07 7.88 -10.37
N HIS A 332 17.19 7.97 -9.64
CA HIS A 332 17.70 9.23 -9.13
C HIS A 332 18.06 10.22 -10.26
N LYS A 333 18.73 9.74 -11.31
CA LYS A 333 19.07 10.58 -12.46
C LYS A 333 17.82 11.16 -13.13
N LEU A 334 16.82 10.32 -13.39
CA LEU A 334 15.53 10.75 -13.95
C LEU A 334 14.81 11.74 -13.04
N GLY A 335 14.81 11.51 -11.73
CA GLY A 335 14.21 12.42 -10.75
C GLY A 335 14.83 13.81 -10.75
N VAL A 336 16.16 13.91 -10.97
CA VAL A 336 16.86 15.20 -11.13
C VAL A 336 16.51 15.87 -12.45
N GLU A 337 16.42 15.11 -13.54
CA GLU A 337 16.07 15.63 -14.87
C GLU A 337 14.65 16.19 -14.94
N TRP A 338 13.71 15.63 -14.15
CA TRP A 338 12.30 16.03 -14.16
C TRP A 338 11.96 17.14 -13.17
N ASP A 339 12.91 17.60 -12.37
CA ASP A 339 12.77 18.68 -11.37
C ASP A 339 11.46 18.62 -10.57
N TYR A 340 11.35 17.66 -9.67
CA TYR A 340 10.19 17.49 -8.78
C TYR A 340 10.13 18.50 -7.62
N SER A 341 11.09 19.42 -7.49
CA SER A 341 11.20 20.36 -6.37
C SER A 341 9.91 21.17 -6.15
N SER A 342 9.32 21.69 -7.22
CA SER A 342 8.06 22.44 -7.14
C SER A 342 6.87 21.58 -6.66
N THR A 343 6.82 20.32 -7.08
CA THR A 343 5.77 19.38 -6.64
C THR A 343 5.94 19.02 -5.15
N ILE A 344 7.17 18.80 -4.71
CA ILE A 344 7.50 18.50 -3.31
C ILE A 344 7.13 19.70 -2.43
N GLU A 345 7.53 20.93 -2.81
CA GLU A 345 7.23 22.13 -2.05
C GLU A 345 5.72 22.37 -1.89
N LYS A 346 4.96 22.28 -2.97
CA LYS A 346 3.49 22.40 -2.93
C LYS A 346 2.85 21.31 -2.09
N SER A 347 3.38 20.08 -2.14
CA SER A 347 2.87 18.96 -1.34
C SER A 347 3.11 19.16 0.15
N GLU A 348 4.22 19.76 0.56
CA GLU A 348 4.50 20.07 1.97
C GLU A 348 3.48 21.07 2.55
N LEU A 349 3.11 22.11 1.78
CA LEU A 349 2.07 23.05 2.20
C LEU A 349 0.72 22.36 2.39
N MET A 350 0.36 21.49 1.44
CA MET A 350 -0.90 20.73 1.52
C MET A 350 -0.89 19.72 2.67
N ILE A 351 0.21 19.00 2.88
CA ILE A 351 0.37 18.09 4.02
C ILE A 351 0.21 18.84 5.33
N THR A 352 0.75 20.05 5.41
CA THR A 352 0.63 20.89 6.61
C THR A 352 -0.82 21.32 6.87
N ASP A 353 -1.57 21.72 5.85
CA ASP A 353 -2.98 22.06 5.98
C ASP A 353 -3.83 20.84 6.41
N ILE A 354 -3.62 19.70 5.76
CA ILE A 354 -4.32 18.45 6.13
C ILE A 354 -3.94 18.01 7.56
N GLN A 355 -2.67 18.16 7.95
CA GLN A 355 -2.20 17.88 9.32
C GLN A 355 -2.92 18.77 10.33
N GLN A 356 -3.04 20.06 10.07
CA GLN A 356 -3.73 20.97 10.99
C GLN A 356 -5.19 20.56 11.21
N ARG A 357 -5.90 20.18 10.13
CA ARG A 357 -7.26 19.65 10.22
C ARG A 357 -7.31 18.33 10.99
N PHE A 358 -6.37 17.43 10.75
CA PHE A 358 -6.25 16.17 11.47
C PHE A 358 -6.01 16.38 12.97
N MET A 359 -5.09 17.27 13.34
CA MET A 359 -4.78 17.61 14.71
C MET A 359 -5.98 18.27 15.41
N SER A 360 -6.67 19.21 14.74
CA SER A 360 -7.90 19.81 15.27
C SER A 360 -8.97 18.78 15.54
N ALA A 361 -9.15 17.80 14.63
CA ALA A 361 -10.11 16.73 14.81
C ALA A 361 -9.76 15.77 15.95
N LEU A 362 -8.46 15.61 16.27
CA LEU A 362 -8.00 14.80 17.39
C LEU A 362 -8.12 15.52 18.73
N THR A 363 -7.85 16.82 18.77
CA THR A 363 -7.99 17.64 19.98
C THR A 363 -9.43 17.86 20.39
N ASP A 364 -10.36 17.77 19.43
CA ASP A 364 -11.77 17.83 19.74
C ASP A 364 -12.29 16.46 20.23
N ARG A 365 -12.31 16.31 21.56
CA ARG A 365 -12.76 15.07 22.23
C ARG A 365 -14.16 14.66 21.83
N THR A 366 -15.01 15.61 21.57
CA THR A 366 -16.40 15.42 21.23
C THR A 366 -16.54 14.85 19.82
N GLN A 367 -15.80 15.42 18.87
CA GLN A 367 -15.78 14.92 17.50
C GLN A 367 -15.21 13.50 17.38
N ALA A 368 -14.18 13.16 18.14
CA ALA A 368 -13.59 11.81 18.14
C ALA A 368 -14.59 10.74 18.56
N LYS A 369 -15.43 11.02 19.57
CA LYS A 369 -16.45 10.10 20.08
C LYS A 369 -17.63 9.95 19.11
N PHE A 370 -18.12 11.06 18.59
CA PHE A 370 -19.15 11.06 17.58
C PHE A 370 -18.69 10.29 16.34
N ARG A 371 -17.46 10.50 15.90
CA ARG A 371 -16.84 9.74 14.80
C ARG A 371 -16.83 8.25 15.09
N SER A 372 -16.31 7.84 16.26
CA SER A 372 -16.27 6.42 16.63
C SER A 372 -17.67 5.80 16.62
N PHE A 373 -18.66 6.48 17.18
CA PHE A 373 -20.05 6.04 17.17
C PHE A 373 -20.59 5.92 15.74
N MET A 374 -20.38 6.90 14.88
CA MET A 374 -20.83 6.88 13.49
C MET A 374 -20.19 5.76 12.69
N TYR A 375 -18.87 5.57 12.83
CA TYR A 375 -18.15 4.49 12.15
C TYR A 375 -18.68 3.12 12.60
N GLN A 376 -18.84 2.88 13.89
CA GLN A 376 -19.39 1.62 14.42
C GLN A 376 -20.82 1.37 13.93
N THR A 377 -21.65 2.41 13.91
CA THR A 377 -23.04 2.31 13.45
C THR A 377 -23.11 1.91 11.98
N LEU A 378 -22.35 2.58 11.12
CA LEU A 378 -22.37 2.31 9.68
C LEU A 378 -21.64 1.00 9.32
N GLU A 379 -20.62 0.62 10.07
CA GLU A 379 -20.01 -0.70 9.93
C GLU A 379 -20.98 -1.83 10.32
N SER A 380 -21.79 -1.62 11.36
CA SER A 380 -22.85 -2.55 11.70
C SER A 380 -23.91 -2.67 10.60
N LEU A 381 -24.26 -1.56 9.95
CA LEU A 381 -25.16 -1.56 8.79
C LEU A 381 -24.55 -2.28 7.58
N SER A 382 -23.27 -2.08 7.31
CA SER A 382 -22.61 -2.70 6.15
C SER A 382 -22.64 -4.23 6.20
N LYS A 383 -22.62 -4.82 7.39
CA LYS A 383 -22.80 -6.27 7.58
C LYS A 383 -24.19 -6.76 7.17
N GLN A 384 -25.21 -5.92 7.35
CA GLN A 384 -26.59 -6.23 6.90
C GLN A 384 -26.72 -6.11 5.37
N TRP A 385 -25.99 -5.18 4.74
CA TRP A 385 -26.03 -5.00 3.29
C TRP A 385 -25.50 -6.21 2.51
N VAL A 386 -24.56 -6.96 3.10
CA VAL A 386 -24.05 -8.22 2.51
C VAL A 386 -25.15 -9.28 2.37
N GLU A 387 -26.15 -9.23 3.25
CA GLU A 387 -27.25 -10.21 3.29
C GLU A 387 -28.38 -9.88 2.29
N TYR A 388 -28.33 -8.75 1.60
CA TYR A 388 -29.38 -8.38 0.64
C TYR A 388 -29.31 -9.23 -0.63
N GLU A 389 -30.48 -9.61 -1.12
CA GLU A 389 -30.69 -10.56 -2.24
C GLU A 389 -29.93 -10.19 -3.54
N HIS A 390 -29.58 -8.93 -3.70
CA HIS A 390 -28.88 -8.41 -4.89
C HIS A 390 -27.45 -7.91 -4.60
N ALA A 391 -26.92 -8.19 -3.41
CA ALA A 391 -25.56 -7.83 -3.08
C ALA A 391 -24.59 -8.80 -3.79
N VAL A 392 -23.82 -8.30 -4.74
CA VAL A 392 -22.73 -9.02 -5.41
C VAL A 392 -21.37 -8.54 -4.92
N GLU A 393 -21.36 -7.49 -4.12
CA GLU A 393 -20.20 -6.85 -3.54
C GLU A 393 -19.65 -7.67 -2.37
N SER A 394 -18.34 -7.68 -2.22
CA SER A 394 -17.70 -8.31 -1.07
C SER A 394 -17.95 -7.50 0.22
N GLU A 395 -17.95 -8.18 1.37
CA GLU A 395 -18.03 -7.54 2.69
C GLU A 395 -17.03 -6.38 2.83
N ALA A 396 -15.78 -6.58 2.37
CA ALA A 396 -14.74 -5.55 2.41
C ALA A 396 -15.05 -4.31 1.54
N GLN A 397 -15.77 -4.48 0.43
CA GLN A 397 -16.20 -3.35 -0.41
C GLN A 397 -17.30 -2.54 0.29
N LEU A 398 -18.29 -3.20 0.87
CA LEU A 398 -19.40 -2.55 1.59
C LEU A 398 -18.91 -1.90 2.89
N GLU A 399 -18.00 -2.54 3.62
CA GLU A 399 -17.32 -1.94 4.77
C GLU A 399 -16.53 -0.69 4.41
N ALA A 400 -15.77 -0.73 3.30
CA ALA A 400 -15.05 0.46 2.83
C ALA A 400 -16.01 1.59 2.40
N PHE A 401 -17.17 1.25 1.88
CA PHE A 401 -18.20 2.22 1.51
C PHE A 401 -18.89 2.82 2.74
N SER A 402 -19.22 2.01 3.75
CA SER A 402 -19.79 2.49 5.02
C SER A 402 -18.86 3.51 5.71
N ARG A 403 -17.57 3.28 5.69
CA ARG A 403 -16.55 4.21 6.21
C ARG A 403 -16.50 5.53 5.44
N GLU A 404 -16.73 5.51 4.13
CA GLU A 404 -16.80 6.73 3.32
C GLU A 404 -18.02 7.57 3.69
N ILE A 405 -19.18 6.92 3.89
CA ILE A 405 -20.39 7.58 4.35
C ILE A 405 -20.19 8.15 5.76
N ALA A 406 -19.59 7.38 6.68
CA ALA A 406 -19.25 7.86 8.02
C ALA A 406 -18.33 9.08 7.99
N THR A 407 -17.35 9.06 7.10
CA THR A 407 -16.42 10.20 6.92
C THR A 407 -17.17 11.45 6.46
N TRP A 408 -18.08 11.31 5.50
CA TRP A 408 -18.89 12.42 5.02
C TRP A 408 -19.76 13.01 6.14
N LEU A 409 -20.47 12.16 6.88
CA LEU A 409 -21.32 12.57 8.00
C LEU A 409 -20.53 13.29 9.11
N CYS A 410 -19.33 12.79 9.41
CA CYS A 410 -18.47 13.38 10.45
C CYS A 410 -17.82 14.71 10.03
N ASN A 411 -17.87 15.07 8.76
CA ASN A 411 -17.30 16.30 8.22
C ASN A 411 -18.37 17.37 7.92
N GLN A 412 -19.62 17.17 8.38
CA GLN A 412 -20.65 18.19 8.27
C GLN A 412 -20.47 19.23 9.37
N ASP A 413 -20.29 20.48 8.99
CA ASP A 413 -20.08 21.61 9.91
C ASP A 413 -21.41 22.25 10.41
N GLY A 414 -22.56 21.64 10.08
CA GLY A 414 -23.88 22.14 10.45
C GLY A 414 -25.02 21.28 9.94
N PRO A 415 -26.26 21.77 10.04
CA PRO A 415 -27.44 21.05 9.55
C PRO A 415 -27.37 20.82 8.03
N PHE A 416 -27.75 19.62 7.60
CA PHE A 416 -27.85 19.22 6.20
C PHE A 416 -29.20 18.57 5.90
N ALA A 417 -29.62 18.64 4.63
CA ALA A 417 -30.85 18.01 4.20
C ALA A 417 -30.66 16.50 3.93
N THR A 418 -31.65 15.67 4.19
CA THR A 418 -31.61 14.23 3.87
C THR A 418 -31.28 13.96 2.41
N GLY A 419 -31.73 14.81 1.48
CA GLY A 419 -31.38 14.70 0.07
C GLY A 419 -29.89 14.89 -0.26
N GLU A 420 -29.15 15.60 0.58
CA GLU A 420 -27.68 15.73 0.40
C GLU A 420 -26.99 14.42 0.76
N LEU A 421 -27.45 13.73 1.82
CA LEU A 421 -26.97 12.42 2.20
C LEU A 421 -27.30 11.37 1.13
N ASP A 422 -28.53 11.34 0.64
CA ASP A 422 -28.94 10.46 -0.45
C ASP A 422 -28.10 10.69 -1.71
N ASN A 423 -27.88 11.95 -2.08
CA ASN A 423 -27.02 12.29 -3.22
C ASN A 423 -25.57 11.83 -3.03
N MET A 424 -25.02 11.99 -1.83
CA MET A 424 -23.68 11.51 -1.51
C MET A 424 -23.56 10.00 -1.72
N VAL A 425 -24.53 9.23 -1.22
CA VAL A 425 -24.55 7.76 -1.35
C VAL A 425 -24.74 7.35 -2.81
N LEU A 426 -25.70 7.96 -3.52
CA LEU A 426 -26.06 7.59 -4.89
C LEU A 426 -25.04 8.05 -5.94
N SER A 427 -24.21 9.07 -5.65
CA SER A 427 -23.19 9.59 -6.56
C SER A 427 -21.81 8.97 -6.36
N THR A 428 -21.70 7.85 -5.62
CA THR A 428 -20.41 7.18 -5.41
C THR A 428 -19.80 6.68 -6.72
N ASP A 429 -18.49 6.86 -6.87
CA ASP A 429 -17.72 6.29 -7.98
C ASP A 429 -17.38 4.80 -7.80
N ARG A 430 -17.89 4.17 -6.73
CA ARG A 430 -17.66 2.75 -6.48
C ARG A 430 -18.53 1.88 -7.39
N PRO A 431 -18.01 0.76 -7.87
CA PRO A 431 -18.78 -0.20 -8.66
C PRO A 431 -19.73 -0.99 -7.75
N ILE A 432 -20.78 -0.34 -7.27
CA ILE A 432 -21.84 -0.94 -6.44
C ILE A 432 -23.13 -1.01 -7.26
N ASN A 433 -23.87 -2.11 -7.10
CA ASN A 433 -25.15 -2.33 -7.77
C ASN A 433 -26.11 -1.17 -7.48
N PRO A 434 -26.74 -0.53 -8.52
CA PRO A 434 -27.63 0.59 -8.31
C PRO A 434 -28.88 0.27 -7.43
N THR A 435 -29.34 -0.98 -7.43
CA THR A 435 -30.45 -1.39 -6.56
C THR A 435 -29.99 -1.43 -5.10
N LEU A 436 -28.81 -1.95 -4.85
CA LEU A 436 -28.19 -1.95 -3.52
C LEU A 436 -27.90 -0.52 -3.04
N LEU A 437 -27.38 0.36 -3.91
CA LEU A 437 -27.14 1.77 -3.56
C LEU A 437 -28.39 2.49 -3.09
N LYS A 438 -29.54 2.29 -3.74
CA LYS A 438 -30.83 2.87 -3.29
C LYS A 438 -31.22 2.36 -1.92
N ARG A 439 -30.98 1.08 -1.65
CA ARG A 439 -31.28 0.49 -0.35
C ARG A 439 -30.36 1.03 0.73
N VAL A 440 -29.05 1.10 0.44
CA VAL A 440 -28.06 1.70 1.33
C VAL A 440 -28.43 3.15 1.66
N ALA A 441 -28.80 3.97 0.68
CA ALA A 441 -29.22 5.35 0.90
C ALA A 441 -30.42 5.40 1.88
N SER A 442 -31.45 4.57 1.67
CA SER A 442 -32.61 4.49 2.55
C SER A 442 -32.23 4.08 3.97
N ASP A 443 -31.42 3.03 4.14
CA ASP A 443 -31.05 2.52 5.47
C ASP A 443 -30.19 3.51 6.25
N VAL A 444 -29.25 4.17 5.57
CA VAL A 444 -28.41 5.20 6.18
C VAL A 444 -29.26 6.38 6.60
N THR A 445 -30.09 6.93 5.70
CA THR A 445 -30.97 8.07 5.98
C THR A 445 -31.90 7.77 7.12
N GLU A 446 -32.58 6.61 7.15
CA GLU A 446 -33.44 6.19 8.23
C GLU A 446 -32.69 6.07 9.57
N THR A 447 -31.49 5.51 9.55
CA THR A 447 -30.66 5.37 10.75
C THR A 447 -30.24 6.73 11.30
N ILE A 448 -29.84 7.65 10.45
CA ILE A 448 -29.41 9.00 10.85
C ILE A 448 -30.60 9.81 11.38
N ILE A 449 -31.77 9.70 10.78
CA ILE A 449 -33.00 10.32 11.30
C ILE A 449 -33.30 9.78 12.71
N ARG A 450 -33.25 8.47 12.93
CA ARG A 450 -33.50 7.87 14.26
C ARG A 450 -32.48 8.33 15.30
N ILE A 451 -31.23 8.51 14.92
CA ILE A 451 -30.18 9.04 15.79
C ILE A 451 -30.50 10.49 16.15
N ASN A 452 -30.88 11.30 15.18
CA ASN A 452 -31.23 12.69 15.38
C ASN A 452 -32.48 12.85 16.27
N GLU A 453 -33.53 11.99 16.13
CA GLU A 453 -34.73 12.01 16.93
C GLU A 453 -34.53 11.56 18.38
N LYS A 454 -33.68 10.56 18.64
CA LYS A 454 -33.35 10.09 19.99
C LYS A 454 -32.70 11.15 20.85
N SER A 455 -31.91 12.04 20.28
CA SER A 455 -31.29 13.15 21.00
C SER A 455 -32.33 14.22 21.42
N THR A 456 -33.36 14.45 20.61
CA THR A 456 -34.48 15.36 20.95
C THR A 456 -35.35 14.85 22.08
N LEU A 457 -35.44 13.54 22.28
CA LEU A 457 -36.22 12.93 23.35
C LEU A 457 -35.51 12.94 24.71
N SER A 458 -34.15 12.94 24.73
CA SER A 458 -33.39 13.04 25.99
C SER A 458 -33.34 14.46 26.57
N GLU A 459 -33.54 15.48 25.76
CA GLU A 459 -33.64 16.89 26.22
C GLU A 459 -34.99 17.22 26.86
N VAL A 460 -36.03 16.44 26.61
CA VAL A 460 -37.41 16.68 27.14
C VAL A 460 -37.64 15.98 28.49
N THR A 461 -36.69 15.13 28.94
CA THR A 461 -36.81 14.32 30.17
C THR A 461 -35.82 14.76 31.29
N HIS A 462 -35.24 15.92 31.20
CA HIS A 462 -34.48 16.62 32.24
C HIS A 462 -35.10 18.03 32.48
#